data_207acb3ba72e1e8a4b944928ce02cc6e
#
_entry.id   207acb3ba72e1e8a4b944928ce02cc6e
#
_cell.length_a   1.000
_cell.length_b   1.000
_cell.length_c   1.000
_cell.angle_alpha   90.00
_cell.angle_beta   90.00
_cell.angle_gamma   90.00
#
_symmetry.space_group_name_H-M   'P 1'
#
loop_
_entity.id
_entity.type
_entity.pdbx_description
1 polymer ?
#
loop_
_entity_poly.entity_id
_entity_poly.type
_entity_poly.pdbx_seq_one_letter_code
_entity_poly.pdbx_strand_id
1 'polypeptide(L)'
;MNKVILLIYLFSLVGLVTSWCNCCNECEQQQQQQQQTQTQTQQLSGSCPAINYVNGGLSGSGFQSRYWDCCKPSCSWSANAGNGNEARQCDSSMNLLSDYNAASKCDGGPATTCLSQIPFTIDGCDNMGFAFAAVPGAGPSVCGRCFLLSFTGEGKYETKKNHRALANKKLLVMASNIGYDVAGGQFDVMIPGGGVGLFNGCSGIFSGNLGATYGGLLSDCENEVGWSMDDDTMYTRRKECLVGKCNSVFSGDAKTGCLFLANFLEAAGNPLHTYKEVECPQFLKDRY
;
A
#
# COMPACT_ATOMS: atom_id res chain seq x y z
N MET A 1 -43.99 6.32 -4.81
CA MET A 1 -44.25 5.01 -5.43
C MET A 1 -43.05 4.46 -6.23
N ASN A 2 -41.78 4.82 -5.97
CA ASN A 2 -40.64 4.44 -6.84
C ASN A 2 -39.51 3.70 -6.14
N LYS A 3 -39.64 3.28 -4.89
CA LYS A 3 -38.60 2.51 -4.17
C LYS A 3 -38.81 0.98 -4.16
N VAL A 4 -39.99 0.50 -4.48
CA VAL A 4 -40.31 -0.93 -4.46
C VAL A 4 -39.93 -1.63 -5.79
N ILE A 5 -39.91 -0.90 -6.91
CA ILE A 5 -39.61 -1.49 -8.24
C ILE A 5 -38.12 -1.76 -8.43
N LEU A 6 -37.22 -1.01 -7.77
CA LEU A 6 -35.77 -1.19 -7.89
C LEU A 6 -35.25 -2.43 -7.14
N LEU A 7 -35.91 -2.82 -6.04
CA LEU A 7 -35.55 -4.03 -5.30
C LEU A 7 -35.92 -5.32 -6.04
N ILE A 8 -37.00 -5.30 -6.82
CA ILE A 8 -37.47 -6.50 -7.58
C ILE A 8 -36.53 -6.81 -8.76
N TYR A 9 -35.93 -5.78 -9.40
CA TYR A 9 -34.97 -5.99 -10.49
C TYR A 9 -33.61 -6.53 -10.01
N LEU A 10 -33.18 -6.20 -8.81
CA LEU A 10 -31.93 -6.76 -8.21
C LEU A 10 -32.10 -8.23 -7.82
N PHE A 11 -33.26 -8.64 -7.33
CA PHE A 11 -33.55 -10.05 -7.01
C PHE A 11 -33.67 -10.94 -8.26
N SER A 12 -34.13 -10.41 -9.39
CA SER A 12 -34.25 -11.19 -10.65
C SER A 12 -32.91 -11.45 -11.34
N LEU A 13 -31.93 -10.56 -11.19
CA LEU A 13 -30.57 -10.77 -11.72
C LEU A 13 -29.75 -11.79 -10.90
N VAL A 14 -29.90 -11.81 -9.59
CA VAL A 14 -29.26 -12.81 -8.72
C VAL A 14 -29.86 -14.21 -8.95
N GLY A 15 -31.17 -14.31 -9.19
CA GLY A 15 -31.84 -15.58 -9.47
C GLY A 15 -31.46 -16.22 -10.80
N LEU A 16 -31.03 -15.43 -11.82
CA LEU A 16 -30.60 -15.94 -13.12
C LEU A 16 -29.14 -16.44 -13.12
N VAL A 17 -28.27 -15.87 -12.29
CA VAL A 17 -26.87 -16.33 -12.16
C VAL A 17 -26.80 -17.63 -11.38
N THR A 18 -27.64 -17.84 -10.37
CA THR A 18 -27.65 -19.07 -9.56
C THR A 18 -28.16 -20.31 -10.35
N SER A 19 -28.96 -20.13 -11.40
CA SER A 19 -29.49 -21.22 -12.20
C SER A 19 -28.47 -21.87 -13.18
N TRP A 20 -27.39 -21.17 -13.51
CA TRP A 20 -26.35 -21.66 -14.43
C TRP A 20 -25.11 -22.24 -13.73
N CYS A 21 -24.96 -22.04 -12.44
CA CYS A 21 -23.78 -22.46 -11.68
C CYS A 21 -23.88 -23.83 -10.99
N ASN A 22 -24.94 -24.60 -11.22
CA ASN A 22 -25.17 -25.84 -10.47
C ASN A 22 -24.34 -27.06 -10.94
N CYS A 23 -23.36 -26.91 -11.81
CA CYS A 23 -22.64 -28.04 -12.38
C CYS A 23 -21.12 -28.11 -12.17
N CYS A 24 -20.46 -27.16 -11.46
CA CYS A 24 -19.01 -27.20 -11.32
C CYS A 24 -18.51 -26.68 -9.97
N ASN A 25 -17.60 -27.42 -9.32
CA ASN A 25 -16.88 -27.01 -8.10
C ASN A 25 -16.18 -25.65 -8.20
N GLU A 26 -15.80 -25.22 -9.41
CA GLU A 26 -15.21 -23.90 -9.66
C GLU A 26 -16.17 -22.74 -9.45
N CYS A 27 -17.47 -22.93 -9.71
CA CYS A 27 -18.49 -21.92 -9.46
C CYS A 27 -18.76 -21.70 -7.96
N GLU A 28 -18.70 -22.76 -7.16
CA GLU A 28 -18.84 -22.62 -5.69
C GLU A 28 -17.64 -21.88 -5.09
N GLN A 29 -16.44 -22.13 -5.59
CA GLN A 29 -15.24 -21.40 -5.16
C GLN A 29 -15.28 -19.92 -5.57
N GLN A 30 -15.76 -19.60 -6.77
CA GLN A 30 -15.95 -18.22 -7.23
C GLN A 30 -17.05 -17.49 -6.42
N GLN A 31 -18.15 -18.16 -6.07
CA GLN A 31 -19.18 -17.59 -5.22
C GLN A 31 -18.68 -17.37 -3.78
N GLN A 32 -17.91 -18.28 -3.22
CA GLN A 32 -17.29 -18.11 -1.91
C GLN A 32 -16.27 -16.97 -1.90
N GLN A 33 -15.46 -16.83 -2.94
CA GLN A 33 -14.54 -15.71 -3.09
C GLN A 33 -15.27 -14.36 -3.25
N GLN A 34 -16.36 -14.32 -4.02
CA GLN A 34 -17.18 -13.11 -4.16
C GLN A 34 -17.91 -12.75 -2.86
N GLN A 35 -18.41 -13.72 -2.12
CA GLN A 35 -19.01 -13.50 -0.80
C GLN A 35 -17.97 -13.05 0.22
N GLN A 36 -16.77 -13.63 0.23
CA GLN A 36 -15.67 -13.18 1.09
C GLN A 36 -15.22 -11.76 0.74
N THR A 37 -15.12 -11.43 -0.55
CA THR A 37 -14.79 -10.08 -1.00
C THR A 37 -15.87 -9.07 -0.62
N GLN A 38 -17.16 -9.42 -0.77
CA GLN A 38 -18.28 -8.56 -0.35
C GLN A 38 -18.35 -8.40 1.17
N THR A 39 -18.07 -9.46 1.94
CA THR A 39 -18.03 -9.40 3.40
C THR A 39 -16.83 -8.56 3.87
N GLN A 40 -15.68 -8.66 3.23
CA GLN A 40 -14.51 -7.81 3.52
C GLN A 40 -14.77 -6.34 3.16
N THR A 41 -15.45 -6.07 2.04
CA THR A 41 -15.82 -4.70 1.65
C THR A 41 -16.86 -4.10 2.61
N GLN A 42 -17.81 -4.89 3.10
CA GLN A 42 -18.79 -4.43 4.11
C GLN A 42 -18.16 -4.20 5.50
N GLN A 43 -17.10 -4.92 5.85
CA GLN A 43 -16.38 -4.71 7.12
C GLN A 43 -15.47 -3.48 7.11
N LEU A 44 -15.12 -2.95 5.93
CA LEU A 44 -14.27 -1.78 5.76
C LEU A 44 -15.05 -0.47 5.61
N SER A 45 -16.38 -0.49 5.57
CA SER A 45 -17.22 0.71 5.51
C SER A 45 -17.69 1.11 6.90
N GLY A 46 -17.25 2.29 7.40
CA GLY A 46 -17.95 2.86 8.54
C GLY A 46 -17.12 3.71 9.49
N SER A 47 -16.11 3.37 10.13
CA SER A 47 -15.33 4.22 11.04
C SER A 47 -13.87 3.79 11.08
N CYS A 48 -12.98 4.72 11.43
CA CYS A 48 -11.59 4.36 11.64
C CYS A 48 -11.48 3.24 12.68
N PRO A 49 -10.59 2.25 12.46
CA PRO A 49 -10.38 1.19 13.43
C PRO A 49 -9.87 1.75 14.75
N ALA A 50 -10.28 1.14 15.85
CA ALA A 50 -9.72 1.44 17.16
C ALA A 50 -8.22 1.14 17.16
N ILE A 51 -7.43 2.05 17.75
CA ILE A 51 -5.99 1.90 17.86
C ILE A 51 -5.62 1.45 19.26
N ASN A 52 -5.08 0.25 19.36
CA ASN A 52 -4.54 -0.32 20.58
C ASN A 52 -3.01 -0.22 20.57
N TYR A 53 -2.46 0.61 21.46
CA TYR A 53 -1.01 0.74 21.59
C TYR A 53 -0.41 -0.44 22.31
N VAL A 54 0.72 -0.94 21.81
CA VAL A 54 1.48 -2.00 22.48
C VAL A 54 2.16 -1.42 23.72
N ASN A 55 1.90 -1.99 24.89
CA ASN A 55 2.53 -1.57 26.12
C ASN A 55 4.04 -1.88 26.07
N GLY A 56 4.89 -0.88 26.29
CA GLY A 56 6.34 -1.01 26.13
C GLY A 56 6.80 -1.19 24.68
N GLY A 57 5.90 -0.99 23.70
CA GLY A 57 6.19 -1.05 22.27
C GLY A 57 7.14 0.04 21.79
N LEU A 58 7.69 -0.14 20.60
CA LEU A 58 8.63 0.81 20.00
C LEU A 58 7.93 2.13 19.69
N SER A 59 8.65 3.23 19.89
CA SER A 59 8.20 4.58 19.55
C SER A 59 9.37 5.47 19.21
N GLY A 60 9.11 6.54 18.47
CA GLY A 60 10.13 7.50 18.08
C GLY A 60 9.62 8.52 17.08
N SER A 61 10.55 9.11 16.34
CA SER A 61 10.29 10.05 15.26
C SER A 61 11.21 9.76 14.08
N GLY A 62 10.79 10.21 12.89
CA GLY A 62 11.56 10.03 11.68
C GLY A 62 10.81 10.60 10.47
N PHE A 63 11.02 9.99 9.32
CA PHE A 63 10.39 10.40 8.08
C PHE A 63 9.89 9.18 7.30
N GLN A 64 8.90 9.40 6.44
CA GLN A 64 8.41 8.41 5.50
C GLN A 64 9.08 8.61 4.14
N SER A 65 9.70 7.56 3.60
CA SER A 65 10.07 7.45 2.20
C SER A 65 9.11 6.52 1.46
N ARG A 66 9.41 6.20 0.20
CA ARG A 66 8.56 5.35 -0.64
C ARG A 66 9.38 4.56 -1.63
N TYR A 67 8.95 3.34 -1.94
CA TYR A 67 9.54 2.48 -2.96
C TYR A 67 8.52 1.50 -3.55
N TRP A 68 8.87 0.94 -4.69
CA TRP A 68 8.18 -0.20 -5.30
C TRP A 68 9.10 -0.89 -6.29
N ASP A 69 9.90 -1.82 -5.81
CA ASP A 69 10.94 -2.52 -6.57
C ASP A 69 10.48 -3.86 -7.16
N CYS A 70 9.29 -4.35 -6.80
CA CYS A 70 8.75 -5.66 -7.13
C CYS A 70 9.63 -6.84 -6.68
N CYS A 71 10.54 -6.63 -5.75
CA CYS A 71 11.28 -7.73 -5.14
C CYS A 71 10.38 -8.52 -4.18
N LYS A 72 10.76 -9.75 -3.89
CA LYS A 72 10.16 -10.50 -2.79
C LYS A 72 10.45 -9.78 -1.47
N PRO A 73 9.44 -9.45 -0.64
CA PRO A 73 9.67 -8.81 0.64
C PRO A 73 10.54 -9.68 1.57
N SER A 74 11.39 -9.06 2.36
CA SER A 74 12.25 -9.79 3.33
C SER A 74 11.43 -10.63 4.30
N CYS A 75 10.26 -10.15 4.72
CA CYS A 75 9.37 -10.88 5.61
C CYS A 75 8.60 -12.03 4.92
N SER A 76 8.74 -12.22 3.61
CA SER A 76 8.25 -13.41 2.91
C SER A 76 9.21 -14.61 3.01
N TRP A 77 10.37 -14.44 3.62
CA TRP A 77 11.28 -15.55 3.91
C TRP A 77 10.99 -16.10 5.32
N SER A 78 10.76 -17.42 5.45
CA SER A 78 10.51 -18.07 6.74
C SER A 78 11.64 -17.83 7.75
N ALA A 79 12.88 -17.70 7.26
CA ALA A 79 14.04 -17.38 8.11
C ALA A 79 13.93 -16.00 8.77
N ASN A 80 13.20 -15.06 8.17
CA ASN A 80 13.02 -13.70 8.70
C ASN A 80 11.71 -13.56 9.50
N ALA A 81 10.63 -14.14 9.03
CA ALA A 81 9.31 -13.98 9.62
C ALA A 81 8.99 -15.06 10.69
N GLY A 82 9.63 -16.21 10.60
CA GLY A 82 9.24 -17.43 11.31
C GLY A 82 8.11 -18.16 10.55
N ASN A 83 8.12 -19.49 10.65
CA ASN A 83 7.16 -20.35 9.96
C ASN A 83 5.73 -20.01 10.33
N GLY A 84 4.89 -19.76 9.31
CA GLY A 84 3.48 -19.42 9.46
C GLY A 84 3.20 -17.94 9.72
N ASN A 85 4.24 -17.09 9.71
CA ASN A 85 4.11 -15.64 9.85
C ASN A 85 4.67 -14.87 8.64
N GLU A 86 4.91 -15.57 7.53
CA GLU A 86 5.49 -14.97 6.33
C GLU A 86 4.52 -14.00 5.67
N ALA A 87 5.07 -12.87 5.20
CA ALA A 87 4.34 -11.97 4.31
C ALA A 87 4.03 -12.67 2.99
N ARG A 88 2.87 -12.37 2.41
CA ARG A 88 2.50 -12.88 1.10
C ARG A 88 3.54 -12.52 0.05
N GLN A 89 3.73 -13.44 -0.87
CA GLN A 89 4.51 -13.28 -2.09
C GLN A 89 3.71 -13.75 -3.29
N CYS A 90 3.96 -13.16 -4.44
CA CYS A 90 3.23 -13.44 -5.68
C CYS A 90 4.20 -13.77 -6.82
N ASP A 91 3.70 -14.36 -7.89
CA ASP A 91 4.40 -14.43 -9.16
C ASP A 91 4.26 -13.13 -9.97
N SER A 92 4.87 -13.07 -11.15
CA SER A 92 4.78 -11.88 -12.03
C SER A 92 3.37 -11.62 -12.58
N SER A 93 2.44 -12.55 -12.45
CA SER A 93 1.01 -12.42 -12.79
C SER A 93 0.15 -12.10 -11.57
N MET A 94 0.77 -11.83 -10.43
CA MET A 94 0.13 -11.50 -9.15
C MET A 94 -0.66 -12.66 -8.52
N ASN A 95 -0.38 -13.91 -8.90
CA ASN A 95 -0.90 -15.09 -8.22
C ASN A 95 -0.07 -15.38 -6.97
N LEU A 96 -0.72 -15.79 -5.88
CA LEU A 96 -0.02 -16.19 -4.65
C LEU A 96 0.93 -17.36 -4.88
N LEU A 97 2.15 -17.25 -4.36
CA LEU A 97 3.12 -18.34 -4.30
C LEU A 97 3.19 -18.87 -2.87
N SER A 98 2.96 -20.18 -2.73
CA SER A 98 3.01 -20.89 -1.44
C SER A 98 4.41 -21.37 -1.04
N ASP A 99 5.35 -21.44 -1.98
CA ASP A 99 6.74 -21.80 -1.69
C ASP A 99 7.52 -20.59 -1.20
N TYR A 100 7.57 -20.41 0.10
CA TYR A 100 8.33 -19.32 0.74
C TYR A 100 9.86 -19.46 0.60
N ASN A 101 10.38 -20.54 -0.01
CA ASN A 101 11.79 -20.66 -0.39
C ASN A 101 12.05 -20.20 -1.84
N ALA A 102 11.00 -19.87 -2.60
CA ALA A 102 11.15 -19.33 -3.95
C ALA A 102 12.05 -18.08 -3.95
N ALA A 103 13.02 -18.03 -4.87
CA ALA A 103 13.93 -16.89 -5.00
C ALA A 103 13.18 -15.61 -5.41
N SER A 104 13.71 -14.48 -5.00
CA SER A 104 13.19 -13.15 -5.36
C SER A 104 13.28 -12.90 -6.86
N LYS A 105 12.31 -12.16 -7.40
CA LYS A 105 12.36 -11.62 -8.78
C LYS A 105 13.62 -10.81 -9.01
N CYS A 106 14.11 -10.10 -8.00
CA CYS A 106 15.33 -9.31 -8.06
C CYS A 106 16.60 -10.15 -8.14
N ASP A 107 16.51 -11.43 -7.77
CA ASP A 107 17.57 -12.43 -7.87
C ASP A 107 17.31 -13.41 -9.03
N GLY A 108 16.43 -13.05 -9.97
CA GLY A 108 16.05 -13.89 -11.13
C GLY A 108 15.06 -15.00 -10.82
N GLY A 109 14.48 -15.04 -9.62
CA GLY A 109 13.45 -15.98 -9.20
C GLY A 109 12.03 -15.58 -9.61
N PRO A 110 11.02 -16.38 -9.23
CA PRO A 110 9.63 -16.11 -9.56
C PRO A 110 8.92 -15.19 -8.55
N ALA A 111 9.44 -15.02 -7.33
CA ALA A 111 8.72 -14.38 -6.24
C ALA A 111 8.85 -12.85 -6.26
N THR A 112 7.73 -12.16 -6.19
CA THR A 112 7.60 -10.70 -6.16
C THR A 112 6.65 -10.25 -5.05
N THR A 113 6.61 -8.94 -4.79
CA THR A 113 5.61 -8.30 -3.93
C THR A 113 4.21 -8.47 -4.50
N CYS A 114 3.24 -8.78 -3.64
CA CYS A 114 1.81 -8.87 -4.03
C CYS A 114 1.14 -7.50 -4.06
N LEU A 115 0.18 -7.31 -4.98
CA LEU A 115 -0.68 -6.12 -4.99
C LEU A 115 -1.63 -6.04 -3.78
N SER A 116 -1.81 -7.11 -2.99
CA SER A 116 -2.50 -7.02 -1.70
C SER A 116 -1.81 -6.08 -0.70
N GLN A 117 -0.51 -5.81 -0.90
CA GLN A 117 0.32 -4.96 -0.03
C GLN A 117 0.42 -3.50 -0.53
N ILE A 118 -0.42 -3.06 -1.45
CA ILE A 118 -0.52 -1.64 -1.81
C ILE A 118 -1.14 -0.82 -0.66
N PRO A 119 -0.85 0.48 -0.57
CA PRO A 119 -1.50 1.35 0.40
C PRO A 119 -2.96 1.61 0.01
N PHE A 120 -3.81 1.85 1.02
CA PHE A 120 -5.24 2.08 0.84
C PHE A 120 -5.85 2.94 1.94
N THR A 121 -7.06 3.43 1.72
CA THR A 121 -7.92 4.09 2.71
C THR A 121 -9.18 3.27 2.95
N ILE A 122 -9.89 3.55 4.04
CA ILE A 122 -11.19 2.97 4.37
C ILE A 122 -12.21 4.09 4.28
N ASP A 123 -13.33 3.85 3.61
CA ASP A 123 -14.43 4.81 3.49
C ASP A 123 -14.94 5.22 4.87
N GLY A 124 -15.06 6.52 5.10
CA GLY A 124 -15.44 7.09 6.40
C GLY A 124 -14.26 7.20 7.39
N CYS A 125 -13.02 6.93 6.95
CA CYS A 125 -11.80 7.11 7.74
C CYS A 125 -10.78 8.01 7.01
N ASP A 126 -11.16 9.25 6.73
CA ASP A 126 -10.42 10.14 5.82
C ASP A 126 -9.04 10.58 6.33
N ASN A 127 -8.82 10.56 7.65
CA ASN A 127 -7.57 10.99 8.26
C ASN A 127 -6.59 9.85 8.57
N MET A 128 -6.91 8.61 8.18
CA MET A 128 -6.06 7.46 8.41
C MET A 128 -5.92 6.62 7.15
N GLY A 129 -4.68 6.44 6.71
CA GLY A 129 -4.32 5.50 5.66
C GLY A 129 -3.71 4.22 6.24
N PHE A 130 -3.60 3.21 5.39
CA PHE A 130 -3.06 1.89 5.72
C PHE A 130 -2.05 1.47 4.66
N ALA A 131 -0.94 0.89 5.08
CA ALA A 131 0.13 0.52 4.16
C ALA A 131 1.03 -0.58 4.71
N PHE A 132 1.95 -1.01 3.86
CA PHE A 132 3.08 -1.88 4.21
C PHE A 132 4.38 -1.13 3.98
N ALA A 133 5.42 -1.45 4.75
CA ALA A 133 6.67 -0.73 4.67
C ALA A 133 7.89 -1.62 4.92
N ALA A 134 9.01 -1.21 4.33
CA ALA A 134 10.32 -1.59 4.82
C ALA A 134 10.68 -0.73 6.04
N VAL A 135 11.26 -1.38 7.04
CA VAL A 135 11.71 -0.76 8.29
C VAL A 135 13.19 -1.03 8.52
N PRO A 136 13.87 -0.25 9.38
CA PRO A 136 15.29 -0.50 9.67
C PRO A 136 15.55 -1.93 10.13
N GLY A 137 16.70 -2.46 9.74
CA GLY A 137 17.14 -3.82 10.06
C GLY A 137 17.36 -4.05 11.55
N ALA A 138 16.27 -4.17 12.31
CA ALA A 138 16.28 -4.56 13.72
C ALA A 138 16.25 -6.10 13.90
N GLY A 139 16.49 -6.86 12.84
CA GLY A 139 16.41 -8.32 12.81
C GLY A 139 15.00 -8.84 12.49
N PRO A 140 14.84 -10.17 12.43
CA PRO A 140 13.60 -10.82 11.98
C PRO A 140 12.39 -10.53 12.87
N SER A 141 12.57 -10.08 14.10
CA SER A 141 11.48 -9.79 15.04
C SER A 141 10.59 -8.61 14.67
N VAL A 142 10.91 -7.86 13.59
CA VAL A 142 10.08 -6.72 13.15
C VAL A 142 8.99 -7.13 12.16
N CYS A 143 9.14 -8.26 11.48
CA CYS A 143 8.17 -8.75 10.51
C CYS A 143 6.77 -8.88 11.12
N GLY A 144 5.77 -8.35 10.44
CA GLY A 144 4.39 -8.41 10.89
C GLY A 144 4.01 -7.46 12.03
N ARG A 145 4.93 -6.61 12.54
CA ARG A 145 4.60 -5.58 13.54
C ARG A 145 3.95 -4.37 12.87
N CYS A 146 3.08 -3.71 13.62
CA CYS A 146 2.37 -2.52 13.14
C CYS A 146 2.77 -1.26 13.89
N PHE A 147 2.83 -0.17 13.17
CA PHE A 147 3.19 1.15 13.67
C PHE A 147 2.22 2.20 13.19
N LEU A 148 1.74 3.05 14.09
CA LEU A 148 0.96 4.22 13.75
C LEU A 148 1.88 5.42 13.58
N LEU A 149 2.04 5.89 12.35
CA LEU A 149 2.73 7.13 12.03
C LEU A 149 1.76 8.29 12.18
N SER A 150 2.17 9.37 12.87
CA SER A 150 1.41 10.61 13.00
C SER A 150 2.23 11.73 12.35
N PHE A 151 1.75 12.23 11.21
CA PHE A 151 2.47 13.27 10.45
C PHE A 151 2.48 14.59 11.17
N THR A 152 3.65 15.28 11.17
CA THR A 152 3.83 16.57 11.85
C THR A 152 3.40 17.75 10.98
N GLY A 153 3.23 17.57 9.68
CA GLY A 153 3.02 18.63 8.72
C GLY A 153 4.32 19.23 8.17
N GLU A 154 5.44 18.62 8.49
CA GLU A 154 6.78 19.05 8.05
C GLU A 154 7.40 17.99 7.12
N GLY A 155 8.37 18.37 6.32
CA GLY A 155 9.15 17.49 5.46
C GLY A 155 10.62 17.45 5.86
N LYS A 156 11.31 16.36 5.55
CA LYS A 156 12.72 16.12 5.89
C LYS A 156 13.67 17.14 5.28
N TYR A 157 13.45 17.53 4.03
CA TYR A 157 14.35 18.41 3.29
C TYR A 157 13.77 19.80 3.08
N GLU A 158 12.45 19.90 3.01
CA GLU A 158 11.69 21.14 2.86
C GLU A 158 10.30 20.97 3.45
N THR A 159 9.69 22.05 3.86
CA THR A 159 8.28 22.06 4.26
C THR A 159 7.48 22.93 3.32
N LYS A 160 6.60 22.30 2.55
CA LYS A 160 5.71 22.92 1.56
C LYS A 160 4.25 22.70 1.96
N LYS A 161 3.32 23.28 1.21
CA LYS A 161 1.87 23.14 1.45
C LYS A 161 1.41 21.69 1.53
N ASN A 162 1.94 20.81 0.66
CA ASN A 162 1.63 19.38 0.68
C ASN A 162 2.03 18.70 2.00
N HIS A 163 3.16 19.06 2.61
CA HIS A 163 3.54 18.56 3.92
C HIS A 163 2.58 19.07 5.01
N ARG A 164 2.25 20.36 5.01
CA ARG A 164 1.29 20.95 5.95
C ARG A 164 -0.11 20.34 5.83
N ALA A 165 -0.52 19.92 4.63
CA ALA A 165 -1.78 19.21 4.40
C ALA A 165 -1.82 17.80 5.04
N LEU A 166 -0.67 17.23 5.40
CA LEU A 166 -0.58 15.98 6.13
C LEU A 166 -0.70 16.17 7.66
N ALA A 167 -0.62 17.38 8.18
CA ALA A 167 -0.77 17.62 9.62
C ALA A 167 -2.06 16.96 10.13
N ASN A 168 -1.95 16.17 11.22
CA ASN A 168 -3.04 15.37 11.82
C ASN A 168 -3.52 14.15 11.04
N LYS A 169 -3.01 13.89 9.83
CA LYS A 169 -3.22 12.58 9.18
C LYS A 169 -2.31 11.53 9.82
N LYS A 170 -2.76 10.30 9.77
CA LYS A 170 -2.07 9.14 10.32
C LYS A 170 -1.91 8.06 9.25
N LEU A 171 -0.83 7.30 9.31
CA LEU A 171 -0.62 6.15 8.47
C LEU A 171 -0.31 4.94 9.36
N LEU A 172 -1.19 3.94 9.34
CA LEU A 172 -0.95 2.69 10.03
C LEU A 172 -0.20 1.76 9.06
N VAL A 173 1.03 1.43 9.40
CA VAL A 173 1.90 0.60 8.56
C VAL A 173 2.19 -0.74 9.21
N MET A 174 2.19 -1.81 8.42
CA MET A 174 2.67 -3.13 8.83
C MET A 174 4.03 -3.39 8.20
N ALA A 175 5.00 -3.80 8.99
CA ALA A 175 6.34 -4.12 8.52
C ALA A 175 6.32 -5.43 7.73
N SER A 176 6.51 -5.34 6.42
CA SER A 176 6.59 -6.48 5.49
C SER A 176 7.96 -6.66 4.87
N ASN A 177 8.86 -5.68 5.07
CA ASN A 177 10.21 -5.73 4.56
C ASN A 177 11.22 -5.20 5.58
N ILE A 178 12.47 -5.61 5.44
CA ILE A 178 13.60 -5.15 6.25
C ILE A 178 14.59 -4.49 5.28
N GLY A 179 14.79 -3.17 5.43
CA GLY A 179 15.76 -2.42 4.63
C GLY A 179 17.05 -2.18 5.41
N TYR A 180 18.17 -2.65 4.87
CA TYR A 180 19.48 -2.36 5.46
C TYR A 180 19.96 -0.94 5.18
N ASP A 181 19.36 -0.29 4.19
CA ASP A 181 19.55 1.11 3.79
C ASP A 181 18.50 2.05 4.39
N VAL A 182 17.57 1.51 5.17
CA VAL A 182 16.53 2.28 5.86
C VAL A 182 17.08 2.80 7.19
N ALA A 183 17.09 4.13 7.37
CA ALA A 183 17.61 4.78 8.56
C ALA A 183 16.71 4.56 9.80
N GLY A 184 17.26 4.76 11.00
CA GLY A 184 16.49 4.70 12.23
C GLY A 184 15.31 5.68 12.20
N GLY A 185 14.11 5.19 12.52
CA GLY A 185 12.87 5.97 12.46
C GLY A 185 12.31 6.20 11.05
N GLN A 186 12.99 5.79 10.00
CA GLN A 186 12.46 5.82 8.64
C GLN A 186 11.49 4.66 8.42
N PHE A 187 10.39 4.94 7.72
CA PHE A 187 9.49 3.94 7.14
C PHE A 187 9.48 4.12 5.64
N ASP A 188 9.99 3.13 4.91
CA ASP A 188 9.99 3.14 3.45
C ASP A 188 8.74 2.43 2.95
N VAL A 189 7.72 3.22 2.61
CA VAL A 189 6.36 2.73 2.35
C VAL A 189 6.27 2.16 0.94
N MET A 190 5.69 0.97 0.84
CA MET A 190 5.46 0.27 -0.43
C MET A 190 4.34 0.96 -1.20
N ILE A 191 4.69 1.69 -2.25
CA ILE A 191 3.76 2.46 -3.09
C ILE A 191 4.09 2.24 -4.56
N PRO A 192 3.19 1.66 -5.39
CA PRO A 192 3.42 1.55 -6.83
C PRO A 192 3.84 2.89 -7.44
N GLY A 193 4.96 2.90 -8.16
CA GLY A 193 5.57 4.13 -8.68
C GLY A 193 6.39 4.92 -7.67
N GLY A 194 6.69 4.37 -6.49
CA GLY A 194 7.55 5.00 -5.46
C GLY A 194 9.04 5.02 -5.77
N GLY A 195 9.45 4.36 -6.85
CA GLY A 195 10.85 4.17 -7.25
C GLY A 195 11.32 2.74 -7.04
N VAL A 196 12.12 2.23 -7.96
CA VAL A 196 12.62 0.85 -7.95
C VAL A 196 13.88 0.67 -7.10
N GLY A 197 14.51 1.75 -6.67
CA GLY A 197 15.74 1.69 -5.88
C GLY A 197 16.89 1.00 -6.62
N LEU A 198 17.71 0.28 -5.86
CA LEU A 198 18.86 -0.47 -6.40
C LEU A 198 18.45 -1.70 -7.21
N PHE A 199 17.26 -2.25 -6.97
CA PHE A 199 16.79 -3.48 -7.56
C PHE A 199 15.52 -3.23 -8.37
N ASN A 200 15.48 -3.64 -9.64
CA ASN A 200 14.31 -3.49 -10.50
C ASN A 200 13.72 -4.84 -10.86
N GLY A 201 12.96 -5.42 -9.95
CA GLY A 201 12.15 -6.62 -10.20
C GLY A 201 10.87 -6.34 -10.99
N CYS A 202 10.50 -5.07 -11.17
CA CYS A 202 9.27 -4.66 -11.87
C CYS A 202 9.35 -4.84 -13.39
N SER A 203 10.56 -5.05 -13.94
CA SER A 203 10.74 -5.33 -15.37
C SER A 203 9.97 -6.59 -15.77
N GLY A 204 9.12 -6.46 -16.79
CA GLY A 204 8.24 -7.53 -17.26
C GLY A 204 6.96 -7.75 -16.43
N ILE A 205 6.77 -7.00 -15.33
CA ILE A 205 5.51 -6.96 -14.58
C ILE A 205 4.70 -5.73 -14.98
N PHE A 206 5.33 -4.57 -14.96
CA PHE A 206 4.71 -3.31 -15.38
C PHE A 206 5.38 -2.80 -16.65
N SER A 207 4.56 -2.30 -17.58
CA SER A 207 5.03 -1.64 -18.79
C SER A 207 5.02 -0.12 -18.57
N GLY A 208 6.07 0.55 -19.05
CA GLY A 208 6.15 2.01 -18.98
C GLY A 208 7.27 2.54 -18.08
N ASN A 209 7.34 3.86 -17.98
CA ASN A 209 8.32 4.53 -17.16
C ASN A 209 7.81 4.60 -15.71
N LEU A 210 8.45 3.86 -14.81
CA LEU A 210 8.12 3.82 -13.37
C LEU A 210 8.66 5.02 -12.58
N GLY A 211 9.24 6.01 -13.27
CA GLY A 211 9.81 7.21 -12.66
C GLY A 211 11.27 7.06 -12.26
N ALA A 212 11.77 8.07 -11.59
CA ALA A 212 13.14 8.10 -11.09
C ALA A 212 13.47 6.87 -10.25
N THR A 213 14.70 6.36 -10.33
CA THR A 213 15.18 5.21 -9.56
C THR A 213 14.87 5.36 -8.08
N TYR A 214 15.15 6.53 -7.52
CA TYR A 214 14.80 6.89 -6.14
C TYR A 214 13.67 7.92 -6.14
N GLY A 215 12.60 7.61 -5.42
CA GLY A 215 11.43 8.47 -5.26
C GLY A 215 10.41 8.41 -6.40
N GLY A 216 10.71 7.70 -7.49
CA GLY A 216 9.74 7.31 -8.51
C GLY A 216 9.07 8.47 -9.23
N LEU A 217 7.78 8.27 -9.53
CA LEU A 217 6.95 9.21 -10.30
C LEU A 217 6.80 10.57 -9.60
N LEU A 218 6.81 10.60 -8.26
CA LEU A 218 6.72 11.87 -7.54
C LEU A 218 8.00 12.68 -7.74
N SER A 219 9.19 12.07 -7.69
CA SER A 219 10.44 12.78 -7.95
C SER A 219 10.53 13.32 -9.38
N ASP A 220 10.00 12.58 -10.36
CA ASP A 220 9.85 13.11 -11.71
C ASP A 220 8.96 14.35 -11.74
N CYS A 221 7.81 14.31 -11.05
CA CYS A 221 6.90 15.46 -10.97
C CYS A 221 7.52 16.65 -10.23
N GLU A 222 8.28 16.42 -9.18
CA GLU A 222 9.02 17.46 -8.48
C GLU A 222 10.03 18.15 -9.41
N ASN A 223 10.73 17.38 -10.24
CA ASN A 223 11.68 17.92 -11.23
C ASN A 223 10.97 18.64 -12.39
N GLU A 224 9.88 18.11 -12.91
CA GLU A 224 9.11 18.70 -14.02
C GLU A 224 8.42 20.00 -13.61
N VAL A 225 7.81 20.05 -12.43
CA VAL A 225 7.14 21.24 -11.90
C VAL A 225 8.16 22.28 -11.42
N GLY A 226 9.30 21.82 -10.90
CA GLY A 226 10.36 22.69 -10.39
C GLY A 226 10.04 23.30 -9.02
N TRP A 227 10.81 24.33 -8.65
CA TRP A 227 10.89 24.88 -7.29
C TRP A 227 10.68 26.39 -7.21
N SER A 228 10.47 27.06 -8.35
CA SER A 228 10.42 28.53 -8.46
C SER A 228 9.02 29.12 -8.39
N MET A 229 7.99 28.30 -8.21
CA MET A 229 6.61 28.72 -8.11
C MET A 229 6.23 29.02 -6.66
N ASP A 230 5.10 29.75 -6.48
CA ASP A 230 4.46 29.84 -5.17
C ASP A 230 4.01 28.46 -4.71
N ASP A 231 3.89 28.30 -3.39
CA ASP A 231 3.66 27.02 -2.74
C ASP A 231 2.30 26.39 -3.10
N ASP A 232 1.28 27.22 -3.35
CA ASP A 232 -0.06 26.76 -3.73
C ASP A 232 -0.10 26.21 -5.15
N THR A 233 0.52 26.91 -6.08
CA THR A 233 0.64 26.49 -7.47
C THR A 233 1.49 25.22 -7.57
N MET A 234 2.61 25.16 -6.85
CA MET A 234 3.51 24.00 -6.83
C MET A 234 2.79 22.76 -6.28
N TYR A 235 2.05 22.88 -5.18
CA TYR A 235 1.25 21.81 -4.60
C TYR A 235 0.24 21.25 -5.60
N THR A 236 -0.53 22.14 -6.23
CA THR A 236 -1.55 21.74 -7.20
C THR A 236 -0.92 21.01 -8.39
N ARG A 237 0.12 21.58 -9.00
CA ARG A 237 0.77 21.01 -10.18
C ARG A 237 1.47 19.70 -9.91
N ARG A 238 2.11 19.53 -8.73
CA ARG A 238 2.74 18.25 -8.35
C ARG A 238 1.70 17.15 -8.19
N LYS A 239 0.54 17.44 -7.58
CA LYS A 239 -0.57 16.48 -7.48
C LYS A 239 -1.13 16.10 -8.84
N GLU A 240 -1.42 17.08 -9.69
CA GLU A 240 -1.95 16.86 -11.05
C GLU A 240 -0.95 16.03 -11.90
N CYS A 241 0.33 16.37 -11.86
CA CYS A 241 1.39 15.60 -12.53
C CYS A 241 1.39 14.15 -12.06
N LEU A 242 1.41 13.93 -10.75
CA LEU A 242 1.47 12.58 -10.17
C LEU A 242 0.22 11.77 -10.52
N VAL A 243 -0.98 12.35 -10.43
CA VAL A 243 -2.24 11.73 -10.87
C VAL A 243 -2.17 11.34 -12.34
N GLY A 244 -1.69 12.24 -13.21
CA GLY A 244 -1.51 11.98 -14.63
C GLY A 244 -0.56 10.81 -14.89
N LYS A 245 0.60 10.78 -14.22
CA LYS A 245 1.58 9.68 -14.34
C LYS A 245 1.01 8.35 -13.81
N CYS A 246 0.37 8.33 -12.65
CA CYS A 246 -0.26 7.12 -12.11
C CYS A 246 -1.30 6.55 -13.08
N ASN A 247 -2.13 7.40 -13.68
CA ASN A 247 -3.15 6.98 -14.64
C ASN A 247 -2.56 6.45 -15.96
N SER A 248 -1.40 6.96 -16.38
CA SER A 248 -0.75 6.55 -17.62
C SER A 248 0.07 5.26 -17.50
N VAL A 249 0.64 5.01 -16.31
CA VAL A 249 1.58 3.88 -16.08
C VAL A 249 0.86 2.66 -15.54
N PHE A 250 -0.15 2.85 -14.69
CA PHE A 250 -0.77 1.74 -13.96
C PHE A 250 -2.26 1.57 -14.28
N SER A 251 -2.76 0.36 -14.06
CA SER A 251 -4.18 0.00 -14.07
C SER A 251 -4.55 -0.79 -12.81
N GLY A 252 -5.85 -0.97 -12.54
CA GLY A 252 -6.35 -1.76 -11.41
C GLY A 252 -5.76 -1.33 -10.06
N ASP A 253 -5.40 -2.31 -9.26
CA ASP A 253 -4.90 -2.09 -7.89
C ASP A 253 -3.60 -1.31 -7.85
N ALA A 254 -2.66 -1.56 -8.77
CA ALA A 254 -1.41 -0.81 -8.84
C ALA A 254 -1.67 0.70 -9.06
N LYS A 255 -2.66 1.06 -9.89
CA LYS A 255 -3.08 2.44 -10.06
C LYS A 255 -3.68 3.01 -8.76
N THR A 256 -4.52 2.25 -8.08
CA THR A 256 -5.10 2.66 -6.79
C THR A 256 -4.01 2.95 -5.77
N GLY A 257 -3.01 2.06 -5.65
CA GLY A 257 -1.85 2.25 -4.77
C GLY A 257 -1.01 3.47 -5.14
N CYS A 258 -0.77 3.72 -6.43
CA CYS A 258 -0.06 4.92 -6.89
C CYS A 258 -0.83 6.21 -6.56
N LEU A 259 -2.14 6.24 -6.81
CA LEU A 259 -3.00 7.38 -6.52
C LEU A 259 -3.10 7.70 -5.02
N PHE A 260 -2.86 6.73 -4.15
CA PHE A 260 -2.76 6.97 -2.70
C PHE A 260 -1.68 8.00 -2.36
N LEU A 261 -0.53 7.98 -3.07
CA LEU A 261 0.53 8.98 -2.89
C LEU A 261 0.07 10.40 -3.24
N ALA A 262 -0.72 10.54 -4.30
CA ALA A 262 -1.25 11.85 -4.71
C ALA A 262 -2.39 12.33 -3.81
N ASN A 263 -3.32 11.43 -3.45
CA ASN A 263 -4.59 11.79 -2.83
C ASN A 263 -4.53 11.79 -1.29
N PHE A 264 -4.03 10.71 -0.68
CA PHE A 264 -3.93 10.62 0.78
C PHE A 264 -2.64 11.26 1.29
N LEU A 265 -1.48 10.93 0.68
CA LEU A 265 -0.18 11.48 1.07
C LEU A 265 0.13 12.85 0.43
N GLU A 266 -0.83 13.47 -0.26
CA GLU A 266 -0.77 14.85 -0.74
C GLU A 266 0.42 15.15 -1.68
N ALA A 267 0.97 14.12 -2.36
CA ALA A 267 2.22 14.23 -3.11
C ALA A 267 3.37 14.82 -2.28
N ALA A 268 3.42 14.54 -0.98
CA ALA A 268 4.47 15.03 -0.08
C ALA A 268 5.71 14.13 -0.14
N GLY A 269 6.85 14.73 -0.42
CA GLY A 269 8.15 14.06 -0.44
C GLY A 269 8.74 13.97 0.97
N ASN A 270 8.97 12.76 1.47
CA ASN A 270 9.64 12.49 2.75
C ASN A 270 9.06 13.27 3.96
N PRO A 271 7.73 13.17 4.23
CA PRO A 271 7.10 13.84 5.35
C PRO A 271 7.62 13.32 6.70
N LEU A 272 7.76 14.23 7.67
CA LEU A 272 8.15 13.90 9.03
C LEU A 272 6.96 13.36 9.83
N HIS A 273 7.25 12.43 10.74
CA HIS A 273 6.26 11.83 11.63
C HIS A 273 6.85 11.47 12.98
N THR A 274 5.98 11.29 13.96
CA THR A 274 6.21 10.46 15.13
C THR A 274 5.60 9.08 14.88
N TYR A 275 6.09 8.04 15.55
CA TYR A 275 5.51 6.72 15.45
C TYR A 275 5.38 6.03 16.81
N LYS A 276 4.38 5.16 16.91
CA LYS A 276 4.18 4.25 18.05
C LYS A 276 3.74 2.89 17.55
N GLU A 277 4.25 1.85 18.18
CA GLU A 277 3.82 0.49 17.90
C GLU A 277 2.40 0.25 18.39
N VAL A 278 1.61 -0.43 17.56
CA VAL A 278 0.20 -0.75 17.78
C VAL A 278 -0.07 -2.21 17.47
N GLU A 279 -1.16 -2.75 18.00
CA GLU A 279 -1.67 -4.04 17.58
C GLU A 279 -2.11 -3.96 16.11
N CYS A 280 -1.73 -4.98 15.32
CA CYS A 280 -2.12 -5.04 13.91
C CYS A 280 -3.61 -5.38 13.79
N PRO A 281 -4.42 -4.55 13.11
CA PRO A 281 -5.79 -4.91 12.81
C PRO A 281 -5.86 -6.08 11.83
N GLN A 282 -6.91 -6.90 11.96
CA GLN A 282 -7.05 -8.14 11.20
C GLN A 282 -6.99 -7.92 9.68
N PHE A 283 -7.63 -6.86 9.18
CA PHE A 283 -7.64 -6.56 7.74
C PHE A 283 -6.26 -6.25 7.14
N LEU A 284 -5.27 -5.78 7.93
CA LEU A 284 -3.87 -5.70 7.49
C LEU A 284 -3.19 -7.07 7.49
N LYS A 285 -3.44 -7.89 8.54
CA LYS A 285 -2.94 -9.26 8.59
C LYS A 285 -3.45 -10.11 7.42
N ASP A 286 -4.71 -9.90 7.02
CA ASP A 286 -5.32 -10.60 5.89
C ASP A 286 -4.71 -10.21 4.53
N ARG A 287 -3.95 -9.12 4.46
CA ARG A 287 -3.25 -8.64 3.26
C ARG A 287 -1.74 -8.92 3.30
N TYR A 288 -1.23 -9.17 4.51
CA TYR A 288 0.19 -9.41 4.82
C TYR A 288 0.68 -10.80 4.33
#